data_09323f02555f120b6fe51f2977364ce1
#
_entry.id   09323f02555f120b6fe51f2977364ce1
#
_cell.length_a   1.000
_cell.length_b   1.000
_cell.length_c   1.000
_cell.angle_alpha   90.00
_cell.angle_beta   90.00
_cell.angle_gamma   90.00
#
_symmetry.space_group_name_H-M   'P 1'
#
loop_
_entity.id
_entity.type
_entity.pdbx_description
1 polymer ?
#
loop_
_entity_poly.entity_id
_entity_poly.type
_entity_poly.pdbx_seq_one_letter_code
_entity_poly.pdbx_strand_id
1 'polypeptide(L)'
;MFTPQNSYTKDDLVACSNGELFTKDGDGRLPSDQMLMFDEITNIDDFSGAYKKGSIEAVLNINPELWFFKCHFKEDPVMPGCLGLDAMWQLLGFYLLWTGLPGIGRALGAENVKFFGQVLPKAKKVTYRLDIKRVINRGAIVGLADGEMLVDDKKIYSAEILKVGLFKDPSNF
;
A
#
# COMPACT_ATOMS: atom_id res chain seq x y z
N MET A 1 -22.38 5.83 6.02
CA MET A 1 -21.99 4.42 5.91
C MET A 1 -21.01 4.32 4.75
N PHE A 2 -19.82 3.75 4.93
CA PHE A 2 -18.84 3.59 3.86
C PHE A 2 -19.40 2.68 2.75
N THR A 3 -19.29 3.13 1.50
CA THR A 3 -19.66 2.34 0.32
C THR A 3 -18.39 2.05 -0.46
N PRO A 4 -17.97 0.77 -0.58
CA PRO A 4 -16.78 0.42 -1.34
C PRO A 4 -16.87 0.87 -2.80
N GLN A 5 -15.79 1.46 -3.30
CA GLN A 5 -15.58 1.81 -4.71
C GLN A 5 -14.43 0.96 -5.26
N ASN A 6 -14.31 0.88 -6.58
CA ASN A 6 -13.26 0.08 -7.24
C ASN A 6 -12.01 0.91 -7.56
N SER A 7 -12.03 2.22 -7.28
CA SER A 7 -10.89 3.14 -7.43
C SER A 7 -11.01 4.29 -6.45
N TYR A 8 -9.89 4.94 -6.13
CA TYR A 8 -9.81 6.07 -5.19
C TYR A 8 -8.83 7.11 -5.69
N THR A 9 -9.25 8.36 -5.69
CA THR A 9 -8.46 9.53 -6.08
C THR A 9 -7.51 9.95 -4.97
N LYS A 10 -6.60 10.89 -5.25
CA LYS A 10 -5.73 11.49 -4.22
C LYS A 10 -6.53 12.10 -3.08
N ASP A 11 -7.64 12.78 -3.38
CA ASP A 11 -8.48 13.41 -2.36
C ASP A 11 -9.12 12.36 -1.44
N ASP A 12 -9.56 11.23 -1.98
CA ASP A 12 -10.06 10.10 -1.17
C ASP A 12 -8.98 9.53 -0.26
N LEU A 13 -7.75 9.41 -0.76
CA LEU A 13 -6.62 8.90 0.03
C LEU A 13 -6.23 9.87 1.15
N VAL A 14 -6.28 11.18 0.89
CA VAL A 14 -6.09 12.21 1.91
C VAL A 14 -7.23 12.16 2.94
N ALA A 15 -8.48 12.00 2.51
CA ALA A 15 -9.60 11.79 3.42
C ALA A 15 -9.42 10.53 4.29
N CYS A 16 -8.86 9.44 3.72
CA CYS A 16 -8.49 8.27 4.50
C CYS A 16 -7.42 8.58 5.57
N SER A 17 -6.39 9.35 5.21
CA SER A 17 -5.34 9.78 6.15
C SER A 17 -5.91 10.62 7.31
N ASN A 18 -6.91 11.44 7.02
CA ASN A 18 -7.63 12.26 8.02
C ASN A 18 -8.62 11.44 8.87
N GLY A 19 -8.93 10.19 8.48
CA GLY A 19 -9.93 9.35 9.14
C GLY A 19 -11.36 9.63 8.73
N GLU A 20 -11.56 10.20 7.55
CA GLU A 20 -12.87 10.63 7.03
C GLU A 20 -13.47 9.61 6.05
N LEU A 21 -12.65 8.72 5.48
CA LEU A 21 -13.09 7.74 4.47
C LEU A 21 -13.80 6.54 5.11
N PHE A 22 -13.17 5.92 6.08
CA PHE A 22 -13.74 4.80 6.83
C PHE A 22 -14.40 5.36 8.09
N THR A 23 -15.72 5.30 8.18
CA THR A 23 -16.55 6.10 9.10
C THR A 23 -16.75 5.50 10.49
N LYS A 24 -16.00 4.47 10.89
CA LYS A 24 -16.07 3.87 12.20
C LYS A 24 -14.96 4.38 13.11
N ASP A 25 -15.30 4.74 14.35
CA ASP A 25 -14.32 5.06 15.38
C ASP A 25 -13.33 3.89 15.55
N GLY A 26 -12.04 4.19 15.54
CA GLY A 26 -10.98 3.20 15.68
C GLY A 26 -10.59 2.50 14.38
N ASP A 27 -11.13 2.89 13.23
CA ASP A 27 -10.65 2.40 11.94
C ASP A 27 -9.26 2.95 11.62
N GLY A 28 -8.47 2.16 10.90
CA GLY A 28 -7.14 2.53 10.46
C GLY A 28 -7.16 3.67 9.45
N ARG A 29 -6.01 4.29 9.30
CA ARG A 29 -5.76 5.40 8.39
C ARG A 29 -4.57 5.09 7.52
N LEU A 30 -4.50 5.69 6.34
CA LEU A 30 -3.27 5.80 5.59
C LEU A 30 -2.33 6.80 6.27
N PRO A 31 -1.02 6.68 6.08
CA PRO A 31 -0.10 7.76 6.43
C PRO A 31 -0.46 9.05 5.70
N SER A 32 -0.04 10.18 6.22
CA SER A 32 -0.25 11.49 5.61
C SER A 32 1.02 12.01 4.93
N ASP A 33 0.86 13.05 4.13
CA ASP A 33 1.91 13.86 3.54
C ASP A 33 2.97 13.02 2.80
N GLN A 34 4.22 13.15 3.22
CA GLN A 34 5.36 12.50 2.58
C GLN A 34 5.35 10.97 2.68
N MET A 35 4.68 10.41 3.69
CA MET A 35 4.58 8.96 3.88
C MET A 35 3.40 8.32 3.15
N LEU A 36 2.50 9.08 2.56
CA LEU A 36 1.49 8.55 1.65
C LEU A 36 2.14 8.22 0.31
N MET A 37 2.40 6.93 0.06
CA MET A 37 3.30 6.45 -0.99
C MET A 37 2.63 6.18 -2.33
N PHE A 38 1.40 6.65 -2.55
CA PHE A 38 0.70 6.58 -3.83
C PHE A 38 -0.29 7.73 -3.98
N ASP A 39 -0.62 8.06 -5.24
CA ASP A 39 -1.51 9.17 -5.59
C ASP A 39 -2.91 8.71 -5.94
N GLU A 40 -3.06 7.45 -6.33
CA GLU A 40 -4.32 6.88 -6.79
C GLU A 40 -4.33 5.37 -6.56
N ILE A 41 -5.47 4.82 -6.16
CA ILE A 41 -5.77 3.40 -6.28
C ILE A 41 -6.58 3.24 -7.57
N THR A 42 -5.97 2.65 -8.60
CA THR A 42 -6.56 2.52 -9.94
C THR A 42 -7.52 1.36 -10.04
N ASN A 43 -7.34 0.34 -9.24
CA ASN A 43 -8.26 -0.80 -9.14
C ASN A 43 -8.19 -1.45 -7.76
N ILE A 44 -9.35 -1.88 -7.25
CA ILE A 44 -9.48 -2.73 -6.07
C ILE A 44 -10.74 -3.59 -6.22
N ASP A 45 -10.61 -4.87 -5.97
CA ASP A 45 -11.72 -5.83 -5.98
C ASP A 45 -11.42 -7.04 -5.08
N ASP A 46 -12.44 -7.87 -4.80
CA ASP A 46 -12.38 -9.02 -3.89
C ASP A 46 -12.45 -10.38 -4.61
N PHE A 47 -12.32 -10.41 -5.94
CA PHE A 47 -12.48 -11.62 -6.73
C PHE A 47 -11.35 -11.91 -7.72
N SER A 48 -10.56 -10.92 -8.12
CA SER A 48 -9.48 -11.05 -9.10
C SER A 48 -8.15 -11.47 -8.46
N GLY A 49 -7.05 -11.21 -9.17
CA GLY A 49 -5.70 -11.52 -8.75
C GLY A 49 -5.30 -12.98 -8.96
N ALA A 50 -4.05 -13.30 -8.73
CA ALA A 50 -3.47 -14.62 -8.96
C ALA A 50 -4.15 -15.74 -8.15
N TYR A 51 -4.72 -15.40 -6.99
CA TYR A 51 -5.39 -16.33 -6.09
C TYR A 51 -6.91 -16.27 -6.19
N LYS A 52 -7.48 -15.42 -7.06
CA LYS A 52 -8.93 -15.18 -7.18
C LYS A 52 -9.59 -14.82 -5.82
N LYS A 53 -8.91 -14.02 -5.04
CA LYS A 53 -9.34 -13.58 -3.70
C LYS A 53 -9.25 -12.07 -3.53
N GLY A 54 -9.09 -11.36 -4.66
CA GLY A 54 -8.97 -9.93 -4.74
C GLY A 54 -7.59 -9.45 -5.15
N SER A 55 -7.56 -8.23 -5.63
CA SER A 55 -6.36 -7.50 -5.98
C SER A 55 -6.50 -6.02 -5.67
N ILE A 56 -5.37 -5.35 -5.56
CA ILE A 56 -5.32 -3.88 -5.45
C ILE A 56 -4.14 -3.36 -6.25
N GLU A 57 -4.39 -2.31 -7.04
CA GLU A 57 -3.38 -1.62 -7.82
C GLU A 57 -3.39 -0.12 -7.49
N ALA A 58 -2.21 0.46 -7.34
CA ALA A 58 -2.04 1.89 -7.08
C ALA A 58 -0.86 2.47 -7.86
N VAL A 59 -0.89 3.78 -8.06
CA VAL A 59 0.11 4.51 -8.83
C VAL A 59 0.67 5.66 -8.00
N LEU A 60 2.00 5.85 -8.06
CA LEU A 60 2.70 7.04 -7.62
C LEU A 60 3.29 7.75 -8.85
N ASN A 61 2.90 9.00 -9.08
CA ASN A 61 3.49 9.82 -10.12
C ASN A 61 4.88 10.29 -9.67
N ILE A 62 5.88 10.04 -10.50
CA ILE A 62 7.26 10.41 -10.21
C ILE A 62 7.57 11.76 -10.82
N ASN A 63 8.15 12.64 -10.01
CA ASN A 63 8.77 13.87 -10.46
C ASN A 63 10.07 14.12 -9.67
N PRO A 64 11.04 14.87 -10.21
CA PRO A 64 12.34 15.08 -9.58
C PRO A 64 12.29 15.81 -8.22
N GLU A 65 11.17 16.51 -7.93
CA GLU A 65 11.00 17.28 -6.69
C GLU A 65 10.53 16.46 -5.50
N LEU A 66 10.21 15.17 -5.69
CA LEU A 66 9.84 14.29 -4.59
C LEU A 66 10.93 14.28 -3.52
N TRP A 67 10.49 14.35 -2.27
CA TRP A 67 11.34 14.61 -1.12
C TRP A 67 12.52 13.64 -0.98
N PHE A 68 12.31 12.37 -1.30
CA PHE A 68 13.34 11.34 -1.16
C PHE A 68 14.48 11.50 -2.16
N PHE A 69 14.27 12.10 -3.33
CA PHE A 69 15.35 12.38 -4.28
C PHE A 69 16.30 13.48 -3.77
N LYS A 70 15.85 14.34 -2.85
CA LYS A 70 16.67 15.42 -2.27
C LYS A 70 17.64 14.92 -1.19
N CYS A 71 17.42 13.73 -0.66
CA CYS A 71 18.17 13.19 0.47
C CYS A 71 18.71 11.77 0.28
N HIS A 72 18.26 11.06 -0.73
CA HIS A 72 18.65 9.66 -0.94
C HIS A 72 19.03 9.41 -2.42
N PHE A 73 20.29 9.69 -2.85
CA PHE A 73 21.40 10.28 -2.10
C PHE A 73 21.72 11.67 -2.70
N LYS A 74 22.51 12.50 -2.03
CA LYS A 74 22.77 13.89 -2.43
C LYS A 74 23.27 14.08 -3.87
N GLU A 75 24.12 13.19 -4.38
CA GLU A 75 24.66 13.23 -5.75
C GLU A 75 24.24 12.02 -6.60
N ASP A 76 23.43 11.16 -6.03
CA ASP A 76 22.89 9.95 -6.68
C ASP A 76 21.42 9.74 -6.26
N PRO A 77 20.49 10.57 -6.79
CA PRO A 77 19.11 10.54 -6.39
C PRO A 77 18.40 9.26 -6.87
N VAL A 78 17.91 8.49 -5.94
CA VAL A 78 17.15 7.24 -6.15
C VAL A 78 16.08 7.09 -5.06
N MET A 79 14.91 6.59 -5.41
CA MET A 79 13.88 6.28 -4.42
C MET A 79 14.37 5.18 -3.46
N PRO A 80 14.28 5.37 -2.13
CA PRO A 80 14.59 4.32 -1.17
C PRO A 80 13.75 3.06 -1.41
N GLY A 81 14.39 1.90 -1.49
CA GLY A 81 13.69 0.63 -1.71
C GLY A 81 12.66 0.31 -0.63
N CYS A 82 12.92 0.69 0.62
CA CYS A 82 12.00 0.50 1.73
C CYS A 82 10.66 1.23 1.55
N LEU A 83 10.62 2.37 0.83
CA LEU A 83 9.37 3.10 0.60
C LEU A 83 8.42 2.35 -0.34
N GLY A 84 8.96 1.63 -1.33
CA GLY A 84 8.14 0.76 -2.18
C GLY A 84 7.54 -0.41 -1.41
N LEU A 85 8.30 -1.00 -0.48
CA LEU A 85 7.81 -2.04 0.40
C LEU A 85 6.74 -1.50 1.36
N ASP A 86 6.96 -0.31 1.93
CA ASP A 86 5.98 0.33 2.82
C ASP A 86 4.68 0.65 2.08
N ALA A 87 4.75 1.13 0.83
CA ALA A 87 3.58 1.33 -0.03
C ALA A 87 2.72 0.07 -0.17
N MET A 88 3.35 -1.09 -0.32
CA MET A 88 2.64 -2.37 -0.42
C MET A 88 1.92 -2.72 0.90
N TRP A 89 2.54 -2.47 2.06
CA TRP A 89 1.86 -2.65 3.34
C TRP A 89 0.71 -1.65 3.55
N GLN A 90 0.87 -0.40 3.12
CA GLN A 90 -0.20 0.60 3.13
C GLN A 90 -1.41 0.12 2.31
N LEU A 91 -1.17 -0.39 1.10
CA LEU A 91 -2.21 -0.92 0.22
C LEU A 91 -2.91 -2.14 0.82
N LEU A 92 -2.17 -3.08 1.41
CA LEU A 92 -2.76 -4.24 2.07
C LEU A 92 -3.61 -3.83 3.27
N GLY A 93 -3.15 -2.85 4.05
CA GLY A 93 -3.93 -2.27 5.14
C GLY A 93 -5.22 -1.60 4.65
N PHE A 94 -5.12 -0.81 3.58
CA PHE A 94 -6.28 -0.19 2.94
C PHE A 94 -7.28 -1.24 2.46
N TYR A 95 -6.80 -2.30 1.80
CA TYR A 95 -7.65 -3.41 1.34
C TYR A 95 -8.46 -4.05 2.47
N LEU A 96 -7.83 -4.31 3.62
CA LEU A 96 -8.53 -4.89 4.77
C LEU A 96 -9.65 -3.98 5.28
N LEU A 97 -9.41 -2.67 5.38
CA LEU A 97 -10.43 -1.69 5.77
C LEU A 97 -11.54 -1.57 4.71
N TRP A 98 -11.17 -1.60 3.43
CA TRP A 98 -12.10 -1.58 2.31
C TRP A 98 -13.09 -2.77 2.33
N THR A 99 -12.63 -3.95 2.78
CA THR A 99 -13.52 -5.11 2.96
C THR A 99 -14.46 -4.99 4.18
N GLY A 100 -14.41 -3.87 4.92
CA GLY A 100 -15.25 -3.60 6.08
C GLY A 100 -14.72 -4.17 7.40
N LEU A 101 -13.47 -4.66 7.42
CA LEU A 101 -12.83 -5.14 8.65
C LEU A 101 -12.36 -3.95 9.51
N PRO A 102 -12.67 -3.91 10.81
CA PRO A 102 -12.33 -2.80 11.69
C PRO A 102 -10.91 -2.93 12.26
N GLY A 103 -10.30 -1.81 12.61
CA GLY A 103 -9.08 -1.76 13.40
C GLY A 103 -7.97 -0.92 12.78
N ILE A 104 -6.87 -0.77 13.52
CA ILE A 104 -5.70 0.03 13.14
C ILE A 104 -4.62 -0.87 12.56
N GLY A 105 -4.16 -0.56 11.35
CA GLY A 105 -3.18 -1.36 10.61
C GLY A 105 -1.77 -1.31 11.20
N ARG A 106 -1.10 -2.47 11.24
CA ARG A 106 0.34 -2.58 11.49
C ARG A 106 0.95 -3.58 10.53
N ALA A 107 2.10 -3.21 9.93
CA ALA A 107 2.91 -4.15 9.17
C ALA A 107 3.49 -5.21 10.10
N LEU A 108 3.34 -6.48 9.73
CA LEU A 108 3.82 -7.62 10.52
C LEU A 108 5.05 -8.29 9.89
N GLY A 109 5.27 -8.09 8.60
CA GLY A 109 6.41 -8.66 7.90
C GLY A 109 6.19 -8.89 6.42
N ALA A 110 7.21 -9.40 5.77
CA ALA A 110 7.20 -9.88 4.40
C ALA A 110 8.23 -11.00 4.25
N GLU A 111 8.09 -11.81 3.22
CA GLU A 111 9.05 -12.86 2.87
C GLU A 111 9.58 -12.63 1.46
N ASN A 112 10.79 -13.17 1.17
CA ASN A 112 11.39 -13.15 -0.17
C ASN A 112 11.33 -11.79 -0.89
N VAL A 113 11.63 -10.71 -0.18
CA VAL A 113 11.70 -9.37 -0.79
C VAL A 113 12.93 -9.29 -1.68
N LYS A 114 12.71 -8.97 -2.96
CA LYS A 114 13.76 -8.86 -3.97
C LYS A 114 13.67 -7.53 -4.69
N PHE A 115 14.79 -6.82 -4.75
CA PHE A 115 14.96 -5.60 -5.52
C PHE A 115 15.88 -5.90 -6.70
N PHE A 116 15.41 -5.71 -7.93
CA PHE A 116 16.17 -5.93 -9.16
C PHE A 116 16.08 -4.76 -10.13
N GLY A 117 15.71 -3.60 -9.63
CA GLY A 117 15.69 -2.34 -10.32
C GLY A 117 15.57 -1.17 -9.35
N GLN A 118 15.50 0.03 -9.89
CA GLN A 118 15.47 1.28 -9.12
C GLN A 118 14.56 2.30 -9.77
N VAL A 119 14.08 3.28 -8.99
CA VAL A 119 13.30 4.43 -9.45
C VAL A 119 14.18 5.66 -9.43
N LEU A 120 14.44 6.23 -10.59
CA LEU A 120 15.25 7.43 -10.78
C LEU A 120 14.34 8.66 -11.02
N PRO A 121 14.83 9.89 -10.82
CA PRO A 121 14.03 11.11 -11.02
C PRO A 121 13.42 11.28 -12.41
N LYS A 122 13.99 10.63 -13.42
CA LYS A 122 13.50 10.66 -14.81
C LYS A 122 12.34 9.71 -15.09
N ALA A 123 11.99 8.82 -14.17
CA ALA A 123 10.84 7.94 -14.29
C ALA A 123 9.54 8.76 -14.33
N LYS A 124 8.49 8.19 -14.89
CA LYS A 124 7.17 8.84 -14.97
C LYS A 124 6.24 8.38 -13.87
N LYS A 125 6.19 7.08 -13.64
CA LYS A 125 5.30 6.49 -12.62
C LYS A 125 5.90 5.22 -12.01
N VAL A 126 5.44 4.95 -10.80
CA VAL A 126 5.53 3.64 -10.16
C VAL A 126 4.13 3.06 -10.06
N THR A 127 4.00 1.78 -10.34
CA THR A 127 2.77 1.01 -10.13
C THR A 127 3.03 -0.07 -9.09
N TYR A 128 2.17 -0.14 -8.09
CA TYR A 128 2.14 -1.20 -7.08
C TYR A 128 0.98 -2.13 -7.38
N ARG A 129 1.21 -3.43 -7.34
CA ARG A 129 0.18 -4.46 -7.51
C ARG A 129 0.27 -5.48 -6.40
N LEU A 130 -0.86 -5.78 -5.77
CA LEU A 130 -0.97 -6.83 -4.77
C LEU A 130 -2.04 -7.84 -5.20
N ASP A 131 -1.69 -9.11 -5.08
CA ASP A 131 -2.61 -10.24 -5.17
C ASP A 131 -2.92 -10.76 -3.77
N ILE A 132 -4.18 -10.68 -3.37
CA ILE A 132 -4.61 -11.09 -2.04
C ILE A 132 -4.58 -12.62 -1.93
N LYS A 133 -3.77 -13.10 -1.02
CA LYS A 133 -3.53 -14.52 -0.80
C LYS A 133 -4.50 -15.11 0.22
N ARG A 134 -4.73 -14.38 1.30
CA ARG A 134 -5.60 -14.79 2.38
C ARG A 134 -5.95 -13.64 3.31
N VAL A 135 -7.19 -13.61 3.77
CA VAL A 135 -7.61 -12.79 4.91
C VAL A 135 -8.03 -13.74 6.04
N ILE A 136 -7.43 -13.59 7.20
CA ILE A 136 -7.75 -14.32 8.42
C ILE A 136 -8.56 -13.38 9.30
N ASN A 137 -9.73 -13.82 9.74
CA ASN A 137 -10.61 -13.08 10.65
C ASN A 137 -11.15 -14.03 11.72
N ARG A 138 -10.25 -14.58 12.53
CA ARG A 138 -10.60 -15.47 13.66
C ARG A 138 -9.68 -15.14 14.84
N GLY A 139 -10.17 -14.32 15.79
CA GLY A 139 -9.40 -13.84 16.93
C GLY A 139 -8.47 -12.68 16.60
N ALA A 140 -7.69 -12.79 15.52
CA ALA A 140 -6.90 -11.70 14.94
C ALA A 140 -7.32 -11.46 13.50
N ILE A 141 -7.21 -10.22 13.02
CA ILE A 141 -7.42 -9.87 11.61
C ILE A 141 -6.05 -9.72 10.97
N VAL A 142 -5.74 -10.58 10.01
CA VAL A 142 -4.45 -10.56 9.30
C VAL A 142 -4.69 -10.75 7.80
N GLY A 143 -4.17 -9.82 7.00
CA GLY A 143 -4.09 -9.93 5.55
C GLY A 143 -2.74 -10.46 5.10
N LEU A 144 -2.76 -11.35 4.11
CA LEU A 144 -1.60 -11.89 3.42
C LEU A 144 -1.74 -11.60 1.93
N ALA A 145 -0.69 -11.07 1.30
CA ALA A 145 -0.66 -10.78 -0.13
C ALA A 145 0.75 -11.01 -0.70
N ASP A 146 0.82 -11.29 -1.98
CA ASP A 146 2.06 -11.14 -2.74
C ASP A 146 2.00 -9.82 -3.50
N GLY A 147 3.14 -9.15 -3.62
CA GLY A 147 3.22 -7.82 -4.22
C GLY A 147 4.33 -7.69 -5.24
N GLU A 148 4.11 -6.79 -6.18
CA GLU A 148 5.11 -6.35 -7.14
C GLU A 148 5.07 -4.84 -7.33
N MET A 149 6.21 -4.27 -7.68
CA MET A 149 6.36 -2.86 -8.02
C MET A 149 6.98 -2.75 -9.40
N LEU A 150 6.40 -1.88 -10.21
CA LEU A 150 6.87 -1.59 -11.56
C LEU A 150 7.26 -0.11 -11.65
N VAL A 151 8.29 0.20 -12.42
CA VAL A 151 8.63 1.56 -12.84
C VAL A 151 8.49 1.66 -14.35
N ASP A 152 7.67 2.59 -14.83
CA ASP A 152 7.35 2.75 -16.26
C ASP A 152 7.02 1.40 -16.92
N ASP A 153 6.15 0.62 -16.26
CA ASP A 153 5.66 -0.71 -16.66
C ASP A 153 6.71 -1.86 -16.60
N LYS A 154 7.94 -1.58 -16.15
CA LYS A 154 8.97 -2.59 -15.94
C LYS A 154 9.00 -3.02 -14.47
N LYS A 155 8.81 -4.30 -14.20
CA LYS A 155 8.88 -4.86 -12.84
C LYS A 155 10.29 -4.70 -12.25
N ILE A 156 10.36 -4.16 -11.02
CA ILE A 156 11.60 -3.89 -10.30
C ILE A 156 11.63 -4.45 -8.88
N TYR A 157 10.47 -4.80 -8.30
CA TYR A 157 10.37 -5.43 -6.98
C TYR A 157 9.44 -6.64 -7.03
N SER A 158 9.70 -7.57 -6.11
CA SER A 158 8.73 -8.56 -5.68
C SER A 158 8.82 -8.75 -4.17
N ALA A 159 7.68 -8.98 -3.55
CA ALA A 159 7.57 -9.37 -2.15
C ALA A 159 6.55 -10.48 -2.02
N GLU A 160 6.90 -11.55 -1.34
CA GLU A 160 6.00 -12.65 -1.04
C GLU A 160 5.51 -12.54 0.40
N ILE A 161 4.27 -12.95 0.62
CA ILE A 161 3.65 -13.02 1.94
C ILE A 161 3.84 -11.73 2.74
N LEU A 162 3.49 -10.59 2.11
CA LEU A 162 3.26 -9.35 2.83
C LEU A 162 2.20 -9.60 3.91
N LYS A 163 2.46 -9.15 5.14
CA LYS A 163 1.56 -9.36 6.28
C LYS A 163 1.18 -8.03 6.90
N VAL A 164 -0.12 -7.79 7.05
CA VAL A 164 -0.67 -6.65 7.80
C VAL A 164 -1.72 -7.17 8.77
N GLY A 165 -1.65 -6.72 10.01
CA GLY A 165 -2.66 -6.98 11.02
C GLY A 165 -3.52 -5.76 11.28
N LEU A 166 -4.82 -5.95 11.58
CA LEU A 166 -5.69 -4.92 12.14
C LEU A 166 -5.91 -5.17 13.63
N PHE A 167 -5.64 -4.16 14.43
CA PHE A 167 -5.71 -4.21 15.90
C PHE A 167 -6.78 -3.25 16.41
N LYS A 168 -7.57 -3.66 17.38
CA LYS A 168 -8.50 -2.77 18.11
C LYS A 168 -7.73 -1.76 18.94
N ASP A 169 -6.69 -2.22 19.60
CA ASP A 169 -5.76 -1.42 20.38
C ASP A 169 -4.33 -1.87 20.09
N PRO A 170 -3.55 -1.07 19.32
CA PRO A 170 -2.17 -1.40 18.99
C PRO A 170 -1.15 -1.02 20.08
N SER A 171 -1.58 -0.54 21.25
CA SER A 171 -0.66 -0.09 22.31
C SER A 171 0.21 -1.20 22.89
N ASN A 172 -0.20 -2.47 22.72
CA ASN A 172 0.53 -3.65 23.16
C ASN A 172 1.17 -4.44 22.00
N PHE A 173 1.30 -3.80 20.84
CA PHE A 173 1.93 -4.41 19.65
C PHE A 173 3.45 -4.34 19.72
#